data_92744f7d580551adfea34a3c4f474fa7
#
_entry.id   92744f7d580551adfea34a3c4f474fa7
#
_cell.length_a   1.000
_cell.length_b   1.000
_cell.length_c   1.000
_cell.angle_alpha   90.00
_cell.angle_beta   90.00
_cell.angle_gamma   90.00
#
_symmetry.space_group_name_H-M   'P 1'
#
loop_
_entity.id
_entity.type
_entity.pdbx_description
1 polymer ?
#
loop_
_entity_poly.entity_id
_entity_poly.type
_entity_poly.pdbx_seq_one_letter_code
_entity_poly.pdbx_strand_id
1 'polypeptide(L)'
;MRAPRAWTTGRLDAQRCHCYCLTDPNGIMWRRTLPPGLSLIVGLLCALVPEAVAAEVPRVRLITTGGTISNRPGERLSPAELIASVPDLDELVEAQTEEFANVSSSSLTLEQWLHLSRRLNAVFAEDPDLAGIVLTSGTDTLEELAYFLHLTVRHERPVVVVGSMRRPETLGYDGAANLRQAFRVAADPGSRGRGVLVVLNDEINSAREVTKTDALHLQTFEARRYGALGVTARDRVVYYRSVERHHTAASEFDVDQIQQLPRVDIVMAYQGASGDLVRAAVDRGADGIVIAGAGAGSTSGGQRDAIAYAYENGVLVVITTRTGVGRIAPRQPTAEEAAPDPDTPRRLRVSGEDLAPVKARVLLMLALTVTDDVDDIQRMFGEY
;
A
#
# COMPACT_ATOMS: atom_id res chain seq x y z
N MET A 1 -37.25 -40.46 -23.26
CA MET A 1 -35.89 -40.91 -22.99
C MET A 1 -35.14 -41.02 -24.31
N ARG A 2 -34.24 -40.10 -24.58
CA ARG A 2 -33.26 -40.20 -25.67
C ARG A 2 -31.94 -39.67 -25.12
N ALA A 3 -30.88 -40.49 -25.21
CA ALA A 3 -29.54 -40.20 -24.74
C ALA A 3 -28.80 -39.16 -25.61
N PRO A 4 -27.85 -38.36 -25.05
CA PRO A 4 -27.08 -37.40 -25.81
C PRO A 4 -25.94 -38.07 -26.57
N ARG A 5 -25.68 -37.61 -27.79
CA ARG A 5 -24.61 -38.07 -28.68
C ARG A 5 -23.27 -37.49 -28.24
N ALA A 6 -22.23 -38.31 -28.16
CA ALA A 6 -20.87 -37.97 -27.92
C ALA A 6 -20.24 -37.21 -29.10
N TRP A 7 -19.47 -36.16 -28.82
CA TRP A 7 -18.63 -35.46 -29.78
C TRP A 7 -17.24 -36.09 -29.78
N THR A 8 -16.79 -36.56 -30.93
CA THR A 8 -15.43 -37.04 -31.16
C THR A 8 -14.57 -35.90 -31.67
N THR A 9 -13.44 -35.64 -30.99
CA THR A 9 -12.40 -34.70 -31.42
C THR A 9 -11.56 -35.32 -32.53
N GLY A 10 -11.64 -34.73 -33.74
CA GLY A 10 -10.75 -35.03 -34.86
C GLY A 10 -9.56 -34.05 -34.84
N ARG A 11 -8.33 -34.57 -34.92
CA ARG A 11 -7.11 -33.78 -35.17
C ARG A 11 -7.23 -33.03 -36.50
N LEU A 12 -6.94 -31.74 -36.48
CA LEU A 12 -6.83 -30.92 -37.69
C LEU A 12 -5.35 -30.92 -38.17
N ASP A 13 -5.16 -31.48 -39.34
CA ASP A 13 -3.89 -31.39 -40.09
C ASP A 13 -3.80 -30.01 -40.76
N ALA A 14 -2.68 -29.31 -40.51
CA ALA A 14 -2.40 -27.97 -41.04
C ALA A 14 -1.87 -28.06 -42.47
N GLN A 15 -2.76 -28.21 -43.43
CA GLN A 15 -2.46 -27.88 -44.87
C GLN A 15 -3.73 -28.00 -45.73
N ARG A 16 -4.61 -26.98 -45.71
CA ARG A 16 -5.48 -26.64 -46.84
C ARG A 16 -6.19 -25.32 -46.61
N CYS A 17 -5.88 -24.33 -47.44
CA CYS A 17 -6.66 -23.10 -47.52
C CYS A 17 -8.14 -23.41 -47.74
N HIS A 18 -9.01 -23.02 -46.83
CA HIS A 18 -10.44 -23.17 -46.99
C HIS A 18 -11.06 -21.87 -47.51
N CYS A 19 -11.55 -21.94 -48.75
CA CYS A 19 -12.47 -20.94 -49.27
C CYS A 19 -13.80 -21.02 -48.47
N TYR A 20 -14.24 -19.94 -47.87
CA TYR A 20 -15.58 -19.85 -47.31
C TYR A 20 -16.61 -19.78 -48.42
N CYS A 21 -17.47 -20.80 -48.53
CA CYS A 21 -18.67 -20.76 -49.37
C CYS A 21 -19.85 -20.28 -48.50
N LEU A 22 -20.35 -19.10 -48.76
CA LEU A 22 -21.65 -18.65 -48.27
C LEU A 22 -22.73 -19.15 -49.23
N THR A 23 -23.62 -20.01 -48.77
CA THR A 23 -24.82 -20.42 -49.53
C THR A 23 -26.01 -19.59 -49.04
N ASP A 24 -26.76 -19.03 -49.97
CA ASP A 24 -28.03 -18.37 -49.71
C ASP A 24 -29.14 -19.43 -49.48
N PRO A 25 -30.29 -19.09 -48.85
CA PRO A 25 -31.40 -20.03 -48.60
C PRO A 25 -32.00 -20.65 -49.84
N ASN A 26 -31.72 -20.18 -51.04
CA ASN A 26 -32.31 -20.64 -52.30
C ASN A 26 -31.35 -21.53 -53.16
N GLY A 27 -30.16 -21.89 -52.60
CA GLY A 27 -29.28 -22.90 -53.20
C GLY A 27 -28.50 -22.46 -54.45
N ILE A 28 -28.39 -21.17 -54.75
CA ILE A 28 -27.67 -20.67 -55.93
C ILE A 28 -26.17 -20.48 -55.60
N MET A 29 -25.31 -21.24 -56.26
CA MET A 29 -23.85 -21.23 -56.09
C MET A 29 -23.20 -20.23 -57.04
N TRP A 30 -22.72 -19.08 -56.53
CA TRP A 30 -21.93 -18.10 -57.28
C TRP A 30 -20.44 -18.41 -57.19
N ARG A 31 -19.84 -18.87 -58.29
CA ARG A 31 -18.37 -18.90 -58.41
C ARG A 31 -17.90 -17.54 -58.86
N ARG A 32 -17.33 -16.76 -57.96
CA ARG A 32 -16.53 -15.59 -58.34
C ARG A 32 -15.04 -16.01 -58.37
N THR A 33 -14.47 -16.07 -59.55
CA THR A 33 -13.03 -16.18 -59.74
C THR A 33 -12.40 -14.79 -59.57
N LEU A 34 -11.53 -14.64 -58.58
CA LEU A 34 -10.73 -13.40 -58.39
C LEU A 34 -9.74 -13.30 -59.58
N PRO A 35 -9.52 -12.09 -60.17
CA PRO A 35 -8.56 -11.90 -61.21
C PRO A 35 -7.14 -12.17 -60.69
N PRO A 36 -6.21 -12.72 -61.50
CA PRO A 36 -4.90 -13.19 -61.09
C PRO A 36 -3.96 -12.13 -60.43
N GLY A 37 -4.25 -10.83 -60.58
CA GLY A 37 -3.55 -9.77 -59.93
C GLY A 37 -3.88 -9.50 -58.46
N LEU A 38 -5.09 -9.91 -58.03
CA LEU A 38 -5.54 -9.68 -56.62
C LEU A 38 -4.99 -10.73 -55.62
N SER A 39 -4.69 -11.94 -56.15
CA SER A 39 -4.10 -13.02 -55.32
C SER A 39 -2.65 -12.73 -54.89
N LEU A 40 -1.88 -11.96 -55.65
CA LEU A 40 -0.52 -11.56 -55.25
C LEU A 40 -0.54 -10.48 -54.15
N ILE A 41 -1.51 -9.57 -54.17
CA ILE A 41 -1.62 -8.49 -53.16
C ILE A 41 -2.10 -9.04 -51.81
N VAL A 42 -3.01 -10.01 -51.79
CA VAL A 42 -3.47 -10.66 -50.55
C VAL A 42 -2.35 -11.54 -49.94
N GLY A 43 -1.54 -12.21 -50.78
CA GLY A 43 -0.39 -12.98 -50.28
C GLY A 43 0.73 -12.10 -49.70
N LEU A 44 0.93 -10.86 -50.19
CA LEU A 44 1.94 -9.94 -49.67
C LEU A 44 1.49 -9.21 -48.41
N LEU A 45 0.18 -9.00 -48.23
CA LEU A 45 -0.39 -8.44 -46.96
C LEU A 45 -0.40 -9.45 -45.79
N CYS A 46 -0.51 -10.75 -46.08
CA CYS A 46 -0.42 -11.78 -44.99
C CYS A 46 1.02 -11.98 -44.48
N ALA A 47 2.06 -11.57 -45.25
CA ALA A 47 3.46 -11.67 -44.84
C ALA A 47 3.93 -10.53 -43.90
N LEU A 48 3.06 -9.54 -43.62
CA LEU A 48 3.30 -8.39 -42.75
C LEU A 48 2.48 -8.44 -41.45
N VAL A 49 1.95 -9.61 -41.05
CA VAL A 49 1.44 -9.76 -39.70
C VAL A 49 2.67 -9.78 -38.80
N PRO A 50 2.91 -8.74 -37.97
CA PRO A 50 4.00 -8.82 -37.00
C PRO A 50 3.73 -10.06 -36.15
N GLU A 51 4.73 -10.92 -35.99
CA GLU A 51 4.70 -11.95 -34.95
C GLU A 51 4.27 -11.25 -33.69
N ALA A 52 3.16 -11.69 -33.10
CA ALA A 52 2.78 -11.22 -31.77
C ALA A 52 3.94 -11.59 -30.85
N VAL A 53 4.78 -10.60 -30.54
CA VAL A 53 5.78 -10.74 -29.49
C VAL A 53 5.00 -11.19 -28.27
N ALA A 54 5.21 -12.42 -27.83
CA ALA A 54 4.62 -12.90 -26.59
C ALA A 54 4.97 -11.85 -25.53
N ALA A 55 3.95 -11.25 -24.92
CA ALA A 55 4.17 -10.23 -23.89
C ALA A 55 5.03 -10.89 -22.81
N GLU A 56 6.20 -10.33 -22.57
CA GLU A 56 7.13 -10.84 -21.56
C GLU A 56 6.43 -10.79 -20.20
N VAL A 57 6.47 -11.88 -19.46
CA VAL A 57 5.83 -11.96 -18.15
C VAL A 57 6.50 -10.95 -17.22
N PRO A 58 5.74 -10.05 -16.55
CA PRO A 58 6.31 -8.97 -15.76
C PRO A 58 7.11 -9.52 -14.57
N ARG A 59 8.29 -8.95 -14.33
CA ARG A 59 9.12 -9.30 -13.17
C ARG A 59 8.65 -8.56 -11.92
N VAL A 60 8.46 -9.29 -10.82
CA VAL A 60 8.04 -8.75 -9.52
C VAL A 60 8.93 -9.33 -8.43
N ARG A 61 9.44 -8.48 -7.52
CA ARG A 61 10.24 -8.92 -6.39
C ARG A 61 9.40 -9.07 -5.14
N LEU A 62 9.46 -10.27 -4.53
CA LEU A 62 8.95 -10.53 -3.20
C LEU A 62 10.04 -10.23 -2.18
N ILE A 63 9.78 -9.28 -1.27
CA ILE A 63 10.63 -9.00 -0.11
C ILE A 63 9.85 -9.42 1.14
N THR A 64 10.46 -10.23 2.01
CA THR A 64 9.76 -10.76 3.19
C THR A 64 10.29 -10.15 4.47
N THR A 65 9.37 -9.80 5.39
CA THR A 65 9.72 -9.39 6.76
C THR A 65 9.21 -10.36 7.83
N GLY A 66 8.52 -11.43 7.42
CA GLY A 66 7.89 -12.40 8.30
C GLY A 66 6.39 -12.16 8.48
N GLY A 67 5.89 -12.28 9.72
CA GLY A 67 4.47 -12.12 10.04
C GLY A 67 3.69 -13.43 10.02
N THR A 68 2.37 -13.34 10.21
CA THR A 68 1.44 -14.48 10.28
C THR A 68 1.43 -15.29 8.99
N ILE A 69 1.61 -14.63 7.85
CA ILE A 69 1.60 -15.24 6.51
C ILE A 69 2.64 -16.36 6.34
N SER A 70 3.78 -16.25 7.03
CA SER A 70 4.85 -17.24 7.02
C SER A 70 4.94 -18.08 8.29
N ASN A 71 4.15 -17.76 9.34
CA ASN A 71 4.33 -18.32 10.67
C ASN A 71 3.61 -19.65 10.84
N ARG A 72 4.38 -20.76 10.92
CA ARG A 72 3.90 -22.11 11.24
C ARG A 72 4.59 -22.68 12.48
N PRO A 73 4.06 -23.73 13.14
CA PRO A 73 4.70 -24.34 14.29
C PRO A 73 6.12 -24.82 14.00
N GLY A 74 7.08 -24.37 14.81
CA GLY A 74 8.49 -24.80 14.73
C GLY A 74 9.36 -23.97 13.81
N GLU A 75 8.84 -23.43 12.72
CA GLU A 75 9.61 -22.61 11.76
C GLU A 75 8.72 -21.64 11.00
N ARG A 76 9.32 -20.74 10.24
CA ARG A 76 8.60 -19.86 9.31
C ARG A 76 8.85 -20.28 7.88
N LEU A 77 7.88 -20.09 7.02
CA LEU A 77 8.03 -20.28 5.58
C LEU A 77 9.10 -19.32 5.03
N SER A 78 10.01 -19.87 4.26
CA SER A 78 10.96 -19.11 3.45
C SER A 78 10.26 -18.37 2.31
N PRO A 79 10.90 -17.34 1.71
CA PRO A 79 10.34 -16.66 0.53
C PRO A 79 10.00 -17.63 -0.63
N ALA A 80 10.82 -18.64 -0.86
CA ALA A 80 10.59 -19.66 -1.89
C ALA A 80 9.35 -20.52 -1.58
N GLU A 81 9.16 -20.93 -0.33
CA GLU A 81 7.97 -21.69 0.09
C GLU A 81 6.69 -20.84 -0.01
N LEU A 82 6.77 -19.52 0.28
CA LEU A 82 5.66 -18.62 0.08
C LEU A 82 5.25 -18.55 -1.39
N ILE A 83 6.21 -18.42 -2.32
CA ILE A 83 5.94 -18.46 -3.77
C ILE A 83 5.34 -19.80 -4.17
N ALA A 84 5.92 -20.91 -3.71
CA ALA A 84 5.43 -22.26 -4.01
C ALA A 84 4.00 -22.52 -3.48
N SER A 85 3.54 -21.75 -2.48
CA SER A 85 2.18 -21.85 -1.96
C SER A 85 1.11 -21.21 -2.87
N VAL A 86 1.53 -20.45 -3.89
CA VAL A 86 0.63 -19.72 -4.80
C VAL A 86 0.50 -20.49 -6.12
N PRO A 87 -0.66 -21.08 -6.42
CA PRO A 87 -0.85 -21.81 -7.68
C PRO A 87 -0.73 -20.87 -8.90
N ASP A 88 -0.13 -21.38 -9.98
CA ASP A 88 -0.05 -20.74 -11.30
C ASP A 88 0.52 -19.30 -11.24
N LEU A 89 1.48 -19.07 -10.32
CA LEU A 89 2.07 -17.74 -10.17
C LEU A 89 3.01 -17.40 -11.33
N ASP A 90 3.67 -18.39 -11.89
CA ASP A 90 4.57 -18.31 -13.04
C ASP A 90 3.85 -17.89 -14.34
N GLU A 91 2.55 -18.17 -14.45
CA GLU A 91 1.71 -17.65 -15.55
C GLU A 91 1.43 -16.14 -15.40
N LEU A 92 1.57 -15.60 -14.19
CA LEU A 92 1.22 -14.22 -13.86
C LEU A 92 2.46 -13.32 -13.83
N VAL A 93 3.53 -13.76 -13.18
CA VAL A 93 4.76 -12.99 -12.97
C VAL A 93 6.00 -13.89 -12.93
N GLU A 94 7.15 -13.33 -13.33
CA GLU A 94 8.46 -13.84 -12.95
C GLU A 94 8.81 -13.35 -11.54
N ALA A 95 8.64 -14.22 -10.54
CA ALA A 95 8.83 -13.85 -9.15
C ALA A 95 10.29 -14.01 -8.70
N GLN A 96 10.90 -12.92 -8.26
CA GLN A 96 12.20 -12.89 -7.59
C GLN A 96 12.00 -12.81 -6.07
N THR A 97 12.92 -13.32 -5.25
CA THR A 97 12.76 -13.36 -3.80
C THR A 97 13.93 -12.74 -3.06
N GLU A 98 13.63 -12.07 -1.95
CA GLU A 98 14.61 -11.54 -1.00
C GLU A 98 14.05 -11.65 0.43
N GLU A 99 14.82 -12.19 1.38
CA GLU A 99 14.48 -12.14 2.79
C GLU A 99 15.15 -10.94 3.43
N PHE A 100 14.37 -9.96 3.87
CA PHE A 100 14.86 -8.80 4.61
C PHE A 100 14.88 -9.06 6.12
N ALA A 101 13.82 -9.66 6.64
CA ALA A 101 13.67 -10.06 8.04
C ALA A 101 12.66 -11.21 8.16
N ASN A 102 12.65 -11.88 9.30
CA ASN A 102 11.71 -12.98 9.56
C ASN A 102 11.18 -12.92 11.00
N VAL A 103 10.48 -11.84 11.32
CA VAL A 103 10.00 -11.52 12.67
C VAL A 103 8.50 -11.17 12.69
N SER A 104 7.91 -11.00 13.86
CA SER A 104 6.58 -10.39 13.99
C SER A 104 6.66 -8.90 13.63
N SER A 105 5.58 -8.32 13.07
CA SER A 105 5.60 -6.91 12.69
C SER A 105 5.90 -5.97 13.87
N SER A 106 5.40 -6.28 15.06
CA SER A 106 5.66 -5.51 16.27
C SER A 106 7.11 -5.57 16.78
N SER A 107 7.94 -6.45 16.21
CA SER A 107 9.35 -6.59 16.55
C SER A 107 10.28 -5.89 15.56
N LEU A 108 9.76 -5.40 14.44
CA LEU A 108 10.54 -4.55 13.53
C LEU A 108 10.86 -3.22 14.20
N THR A 109 12.13 -2.85 14.19
CA THR A 109 12.58 -1.57 14.76
C THR A 109 12.43 -0.42 13.75
N LEU A 110 12.42 0.83 14.23
CA LEU A 110 12.40 2.01 13.36
C LEU A 110 13.67 2.12 12.50
N GLU A 111 14.80 1.64 12.99
CA GLU A 111 16.03 1.52 12.21
C GLU A 111 15.85 0.54 11.03
N GLN A 112 15.22 -0.60 11.28
CA GLN A 112 14.89 -1.56 10.21
C GLN A 112 13.90 -0.97 9.20
N TRP A 113 12.98 -0.08 9.60
CA TRP A 113 12.10 0.65 8.66
C TRP A 113 12.91 1.54 7.72
N LEU A 114 13.88 2.30 8.23
CA LEU A 114 14.79 3.11 7.40
C LEU A 114 15.59 2.24 6.43
N HIS A 115 16.16 1.15 6.91
CA HIS A 115 16.92 0.21 6.07
C HIS A 115 16.04 -0.43 4.99
N LEU A 116 14.81 -0.82 5.33
CA LEU A 116 13.86 -1.39 4.38
C LEU A 116 13.49 -0.38 3.28
N SER A 117 13.19 0.86 3.65
CA SER A 117 12.87 1.91 2.67
C SER A 117 14.04 2.17 1.72
N ARG A 118 15.27 2.28 2.24
CA ARG A 118 16.48 2.39 1.39
C ARG A 118 16.64 1.19 0.48
N ARG A 119 16.40 -0.03 0.98
CA ARG A 119 16.48 -1.26 0.17
C ARG A 119 15.45 -1.26 -0.95
N LEU A 120 14.20 -0.85 -0.71
CA LEU A 120 13.17 -0.75 -1.75
C LEU A 120 13.56 0.26 -2.84
N ASN A 121 14.08 1.42 -2.46
CA ASN A 121 14.57 2.42 -3.40
C ASN A 121 15.75 1.89 -4.22
N ALA A 122 16.70 1.20 -3.59
CA ALA A 122 17.84 0.57 -4.25
C ALA A 122 17.40 -0.53 -5.24
N VAL A 123 16.44 -1.39 -4.87
CA VAL A 123 15.89 -2.43 -5.76
C VAL A 123 15.31 -1.83 -7.04
N PHE A 124 14.59 -0.74 -6.94
CA PHE A 124 14.06 -0.05 -8.12
C PHE A 124 15.13 0.62 -8.98
N ALA A 125 16.22 1.07 -8.37
CA ALA A 125 17.35 1.63 -9.09
C ALA A 125 18.21 0.55 -9.78
N GLU A 126 18.41 -0.59 -9.12
CA GLU A 126 19.18 -1.75 -9.61
C GLU A 126 18.50 -2.45 -10.78
N ASP A 127 17.17 -2.52 -10.79
CA ASP A 127 16.36 -3.18 -11.82
C ASP A 127 15.31 -2.24 -12.42
N PRO A 128 15.66 -1.51 -13.50
CA PRO A 128 14.74 -0.57 -14.15
C PRO A 128 13.49 -1.23 -14.76
N ASP A 129 13.56 -2.51 -15.12
CA ASP A 129 12.47 -3.25 -15.76
C ASP A 129 11.56 -3.98 -14.77
N LEU A 130 11.89 -3.94 -13.48
CA LEU A 130 11.04 -4.52 -12.44
C LEU A 130 9.66 -3.85 -12.42
N ALA A 131 8.58 -4.62 -12.55
CA ALA A 131 7.22 -4.08 -12.60
C ALA A 131 6.78 -3.49 -11.26
N GLY A 132 7.13 -4.15 -10.14
CA GLY A 132 6.79 -3.73 -8.80
C GLY A 132 7.42 -4.62 -7.72
N ILE A 133 7.15 -4.29 -6.46
CA ILE A 133 7.59 -5.04 -5.29
C ILE A 133 6.38 -5.49 -4.49
N VAL A 134 6.37 -6.76 -4.07
CA VAL A 134 5.47 -7.30 -3.05
C VAL A 134 6.24 -7.40 -1.74
N LEU A 135 5.70 -6.84 -0.66
CA LEU A 135 6.29 -6.84 0.66
C LEU A 135 5.37 -7.59 1.63
N THR A 136 5.83 -8.71 2.21
CA THR A 136 5.07 -9.35 3.29
C THR A 136 5.31 -8.64 4.62
N SER A 137 4.25 -8.52 5.43
CA SER A 137 4.34 -7.99 6.80
C SER A 137 3.33 -8.69 7.71
N GLY A 138 3.65 -8.76 9.01
CA GLY A 138 2.66 -9.11 10.03
C GLY A 138 1.60 -8.02 10.13
N THR A 139 0.35 -8.41 10.35
CA THR A 139 -0.82 -7.53 10.23
C THR A 139 -0.97 -6.52 11.38
N ASP A 140 -0.29 -6.72 12.53
CA ASP A 140 -0.55 -5.90 13.73
C ASP A 140 -0.07 -4.45 13.60
N THR A 141 1.05 -4.23 12.91
CA THR A 141 1.61 -2.89 12.64
C THR A 141 1.81 -2.63 11.14
N LEU A 142 1.16 -3.44 10.29
CA LEU A 142 1.26 -3.33 8.82
C LEU A 142 0.90 -1.93 8.33
N GLU A 143 -0.15 -1.32 8.87
CA GLU A 143 -0.62 0.00 8.45
C GLU A 143 0.40 1.12 8.73
N GLU A 144 1.19 0.97 9.79
CA GLU A 144 2.24 1.93 10.15
C GLU A 144 3.43 1.82 9.18
N LEU A 145 3.92 0.59 8.97
CA LEU A 145 5.01 0.32 8.03
C LEU A 145 4.61 0.73 6.60
N ALA A 146 3.41 0.36 6.16
CA ALA A 146 2.92 0.70 4.83
C ALA A 146 2.86 2.23 4.62
N TYR A 147 2.40 2.98 5.64
CA TYR A 147 2.35 4.43 5.55
C TYR A 147 3.75 5.05 5.59
N PHE A 148 4.66 4.54 6.41
CA PHE A 148 6.05 4.95 6.39
C PHE A 148 6.68 4.80 4.99
N LEU A 149 6.50 3.64 4.35
CA LEU A 149 6.97 3.39 3.00
C LEU A 149 6.26 4.27 1.95
N HIS A 150 4.98 4.58 2.15
CA HIS A 150 4.21 5.48 1.30
C HIS A 150 4.81 6.90 1.26
N LEU A 151 5.43 7.32 2.35
CA LEU A 151 6.09 8.61 2.49
C LEU A 151 7.57 8.60 2.07
N THR A 152 8.21 7.44 1.98
CA THR A 152 9.69 7.37 1.88
C THR A 152 10.21 6.60 0.66
N VAL A 153 9.39 5.79 0.00
CA VAL A 153 9.74 5.19 -1.30
C VAL A 153 9.60 6.24 -2.37
N ARG A 154 10.68 6.52 -3.10
CA ARG A 154 10.73 7.62 -4.10
C ARG A 154 10.59 7.12 -5.52
N HIS A 155 9.57 6.31 -5.78
CA HIS A 155 9.32 5.73 -7.09
C HIS A 155 7.83 5.61 -7.41
N GLU A 156 7.47 5.70 -8.71
CA GLU A 156 6.09 5.54 -9.17
C GLU A 156 5.65 4.07 -9.30
N ARG A 157 6.61 3.13 -9.41
CA ARG A 157 6.31 1.70 -9.49
C ARG A 157 5.69 1.22 -8.16
N PRO A 158 4.70 0.30 -8.21
CA PRO A 158 3.97 -0.09 -7.02
C PRO A 158 4.83 -0.87 -6.03
N VAL A 159 4.67 -0.53 -4.76
CA VAL A 159 5.02 -1.38 -3.62
C VAL A 159 3.71 -1.84 -3.01
N VAL A 160 3.49 -3.15 -2.96
CA VAL A 160 2.27 -3.77 -2.46
C VAL A 160 2.57 -4.50 -1.16
N VAL A 161 2.04 -3.98 -0.05
CA VAL A 161 2.19 -4.60 1.27
C VAL A 161 1.06 -5.60 1.49
N VAL A 162 1.40 -6.81 1.90
CA VAL A 162 0.48 -7.93 2.07
C VAL A 162 0.76 -8.70 3.35
N GLY A 163 -0.27 -9.29 3.91
CA GLY A 163 -0.17 -10.19 5.07
C GLY A 163 -1.26 -11.24 5.06
N SER A 164 -1.41 -11.97 6.16
CA SER A 164 -2.55 -12.85 6.37
C SER A 164 -3.06 -12.76 7.79
N MET A 165 -4.36 -12.98 7.96
CA MET A 165 -4.99 -13.04 9.27
C MET A 165 -4.89 -14.44 9.89
N ARG A 166 -4.75 -15.47 9.08
CA ARG A 166 -4.61 -16.87 9.49
C ARG A 166 -3.21 -17.41 9.17
N ARG A 167 -2.79 -18.40 9.96
CA ARG A 167 -1.51 -19.09 9.74
C ARG A 167 -1.64 -20.14 8.62
N PRO A 168 -0.51 -20.55 7.98
CA PRO A 168 -0.53 -21.52 6.87
C PRO A 168 -1.27 -22.83 7.16
N GLU A 169 -1.21 -23.37 8.39
CA GLU A 169 -1.89 -24.64 8.74
C GLU A 169 -3.35 -24.44 9.18
N THR A 170 -3.83 -23.23 9.29
CA THR A 170 -5.19 -22.95 9.72
C THR A 170 -6.15 -23.16 8.56
N LEU A 171 -7.28 -23.84 8.82
CA LEU A 171 -8.35 -23.98 7.82
C LEU A 171 -8.81 -22.59 7.33
N GLY A 172 -8.82 -22.45 6.00
CA GLY A 172 -9.11 -21.19 5.34
C GLY A 172 -7.97 -20.16 5.47
N TYR A 173 -6.70 -20.62 5.48
CA TYR A 173 -5.54 -19.76 5.32
C TYR A 173 -5.71 -18.82 4.14
N ASP A 174 -5.63 -17.53 4.41
CA ASP A 174 -5.86 -16.45 3.44
C ASP A 174 -4.56 -15.98 2.75
N GLY A 175 -3.39 -16.39 3.25
CA GLY A 175 -2.10 -15.85 2.81
C GLY A 175 -1.77 -16.14 1.35
N ALA A 176 -2.02 -17.37 0.85
CA ALA A 176 -1.73 -17.70 -0.55
C ALA A 176 -2.61 -16.90 -1.52
N ALA A 177 -3.89 -16.69 -1.18
CA ALA A 177 -4.81 -15.89 -1.97
C ALA A 177 -4.37 -14.41 -1.96
N ASN A 178 -4.11 -13.85 -0.77
CA ASN A 178 -3.66 -12.47 -0.61
C ASN A 178 -2.33 -12.22 -1.37
N LEU A 179 -1.39 -13.17 -1.29
CA LEU A 179 -0.11 -13.07 -1.97
C LEU A 179 -0.27 -13.08 -3.49
N ARG A 180 -1.12 -13.99 -4.03
CA ARG A 180 -1.44 -14.01 -5.47
C ARG A 180 -2.03 -12.69 -5.95
N GLN A 181 -2.95 -12.09 -5.18
CA GLN A 181 -3.54 -10.79 -5.49
C GLN A 181 -2.50 -9.67 -5.41
N ALA A 182 -1.61 -9.70 -4.41
CA ALA A 182 -0.53 -8.72 -4.29
C ALA A 182 0.40 -8.75 -5.51
N PHE A 183 0.78 -9.94 -6.00
CA PHE A 183 1.57 -10.06 -7.23
C PHE A 183 0.84 -9.52 -8.45
N ARG A 184 -0.46 -9.81 -8.58
CA ARG A 184 -1.28 -9.26 -9.68
C ARG A 184 -1.32 -7.74 -9.66
N VAL A 185 -1.50 -7.14 -8.48
CA VAL A 185 -1.50 -5.68 -8.32
C VAL A 185 -0.14 -5.08 -8.58
N ALA A 186 0.95 -5.71 -8.12
CA ALA A 186 2.32 -5.24 -8.35
C ALA A 186 2.73 -5.30 -9.84
N ALA A 187 2.17 -6.24 -10.59
CA ALA A 187 2.40 -6.40 -12.02
C ALA A 187 1.51 -5.51 -12.90
N ASP A 188 0.41 -4.98 -12.37
CA ASP A 188 -0.58 -4.22 -13.15
C ASP A 188 -0.08 -2.80 -13.45
N PRO A 189 0.02 -2.38 -14.72
CA PRO A 189 0.44 -1.03 -15.09
C PRO A 189 -0.43 0.07 -14.48
N GLY A 190 -1.72 -0.20 -14.25
CA GLY A 190 -2.65 0.72 -13.61
C GLY A 190 -2.37 0.98 -12.14
N SER A 191 -1.44 0.21 -11.51
CA SER A 191 -1.00 0.43 -10.13
C SER A 191 0.09 1.50 -9.98
N ARG A 192 0.74 1.90 -11.08
CA ARG A 192 1.78 2.94 -11.06
C ARG A 192 1.20 4.29 -10.64
N GLY A 193 1.99 5.06 -9.88
CA GLY A 193 1.60 6.38 -9.41
C GLY A 193 0.48 6.39 -8.36
N ARG A 194 0.19 5.24 -7.70
CA ARG A 194 -0.82 5.14 -6.65
C ARG A 194 -0.25 5.04 -5.24
N GLY A 195 1.06 5.23 -5.11
CA GLY A 195 1.76 5.12 -3.83
C GLY A 195 1.93 3.66 -3.39
N VAL A 196 2.17 3.47 -2.10
CA VAL A 196 2.18 2.14 -1.49
C VAL A 196 0.75 1.65 -1.28
N LEU A 197 0.50 0.43 -1.74
CA LEU A 197 -0.82 -0.22 -1.68
C LEU A 197 -0.82 -1.31 -0.62
N VAL A 198 -1.95 -1.51 0.03
CA VAL A 198 -2.19 -2.62 0.96
C VAL A 198 -3.26 -3.53 0.35
N VAL A 199 -2.93 -4.80 0.16
CA VAL A 199 -3.80 -5.77 -0.51
C VAL A 199 -4.05 -6.96 0.41
N LEU A 200 -5.28 -7.09 0.89
CA LEU A 200 -5.78 -8.25 1.64
C LEU A 200 -7.27 -8.45 1.29
N ASN A 201 -7.70 -9.71 1.27
CA ASN A 201 -9.10 -10.10 1.10
C ASN A 201 -9.74 -9.44 -0.13
N ASP A 202 -9.03 -9.49 -1.28
CA ASP A 202 -9.38 -8.93 -2.59
C ASP A 202 -9.52 -7.40 -2.68
N GLU A 203 -9.37 -6.66 -1.58
CA GLU A 203 -9.40 -5.20 -1.58
C GLU A 203 -8.00 -4.60 -1.76
N ILE A 204 -7.95 -3.50 -2.52
CA ILE A 204 -6.77 -2.68 -2.72
C ILE A 204 -7.00 -1.35 -2.01
N ASN A 205 -6.20 -1.09 -0.98
CA ASN A 205 -6.31 0.11 -0.17
C ASN A 205 -5.05 0.98 -0.26
N SER A 206 -5.20 2.31 -0.11
CA SER A 206 -4.06 3.21 0.08
C SER A 206 -3.44 2.98 1.45
N ALA A 207 -2.12 2.92 1.53
CA ALA A 207 -1.40 2.85 2.79
C ALA A 207 -1.72 4.02 3.74
N ARG A 208 -2.05 5.20 3.20
CA ARG A 208 -2.46 6.35 3.99
C ARG A 208 -3.79 6.15 4.73
N GLU A 209 -4.74 5.49 4.08
CA GLU A 209 -6.13 5.50 4.51
C GLU A 209 -6.56 4.22 5.22
N VAL A 210 -5.90 3.10 4.89
CA VAL A 210 -6.23 1.79 5.44
C VAL A 210 -5.90 1.69 6.92
N THR A 211 -6.75 0.99 7.68
CA THR A 211 -6.47 0.62 9.08
C THR A 211 -6.99 -0.77 9.38
N LYS A 212 -6.34 -1.47 10.32
CA LYS A 212 -6.82 -2.74 10.85
C LYS A 212 -8.01 -2.48 11.78
N THR A 213 -9.22 -2.80 11.33
CA THR A 213 -10.47 -2.50 12.01
C THR A 213 -10.97 -3.59 12.93
N ASP A 214 -10.46 -4.82 12.75
CA ASP A 214 -10.78 -5.99 13.55
C ASP A 214 -9.52 -6.78 13.91
N ALA A 215 -9.51 -7.39 15.08
CA ALA A 215 -8.35 -8.13 15.56
C ALA A 215 -8.16 -9.49 14.86
N LEU A 216 -9.22 -10.13 14.37
CA LEU A 216 -9.24 -11.55 13.96
C LEU A 216 -9.90 -11.81 12.61
N HIS A 217 -10.86 -11.01 12.17
CA HIS A 217 -11.60 -11.25 10.94
C HIS A 217 -10.71 -11.06 9.71
N LEU A 218 -11.03 -11.79 8.62
CA LEU A 218 -10.32 -11.63 7.34
C LEU A 218 -10.61 -10.25 6.72
N GLN A 219 -11.88 -9.81 6.77
CA GLN A 219 -12.27 -8.46 6.37
C GLN A 219 -11.94 -7.50 7.51
N THR A 220 -10.75 -6.94 7.51
CA THR A 220 -10.23 -6.11 8.59
C THR A 220 -9.41 -4.91 8.15
N PHE A 221 -8.79 -4.96 6.98
CA PHE A 221 -8.06 -3.82 6.45
C PHE A 221 -8.99 -2.96 5.61
N GLU A 222 -9.46 -1.85 6.17
CA GLU A 222 -10.48 -1.00 5.57
C GLU A 222 -10.08 0.48 5.58
N ALA A 223 -10.38 1.19 4.50
CA ALA A 223 -10.31 2.64 4.42
C ALA A 223 -11.68 3.24 4.79
N ARG A 224 -12.07 3.17 6.06
CA ARG A 224 -13.43 3.36 6.62
C ARG A 224 -14.29 4.46 5.97
N ARG A 225 -13.74 5.65 5.70
CA ARG A 225 -14.50 6.78 5.10
C ARG A 225 -14.26 6.94 3.61
N TYR A 226 -13.10 6.50 3.16
CA TYR A 226 -12.66 6.72 1.78
C TYR A 226 -13.08 5.57 0.86
N GLY A 227 -13.28 4.37 1.42
CA GLY A 227 -13.47 3.13 0.66
C GLY A 227 -12.20 2.62 0.01
N ALA A 228 -12.22 1.41 -0.49
CA ALA A 228 -11.10 0.83 -1.21
C ALA A 228 -10.72 1.65 -2.45
N LEU A 229 -9.44 1.69 -2.80
CA LEU A 229 -8.99 2.24 -4.09
C LEU A 229 -9.50 1.40 -5.25
N GLY A 230 -9.59 0.11 -5.05
CA GLY A 230 -10.00 -0.85 -6.06
C GLY A 230 -10.09 -2.25 -5.49
N VAL A 231 -10.27 -3.21 -6.38
CA VAL A 231 -10.36 -4.63 -6.06
C VAL A 231 -9.60 -5.46 -7.07
N THR A 232 -9.22 -6.67 -6.66
CA THR A 232 -8.75 -7.70 -7.56
C THR A 232 -9.94 -8.54 -8.01
N ALA A 233 -10.40 -8.32 -9.24
CA ALA A 233 -11.45 -9.13 -9.85
C ALA A 233 -10.86 -10.44 -10.42
N ARG A 234 -11.74 -11.37 -10.84
CA ARG A 234 -11.32 -12.66 -11.37
C ARG A 234 -10.36 -12.54 -12.57
N ASP A 235 -10.61 -11.57 -13.43
CA ASP A 235 -9.92 -11.37 -14.71
C ASP A 235 -8.84 -10.26 -14.67
N ARG A 236 -9.01 -9.24 -13.81
CA ARG A 236 -8.15 -8.06 -13.79
C ARG A 236 -8.17 -7.31 -12.47
N VAL A 237 -7.25 -6.35 -12.33
CA VAL A 237 -7.28 -5.29 -11.31
C VAL A 237 -8.27 -4.21 -11.75
N VAL A 238 -9.09 -3.72 -10.82
CA VAL A 238 -10.07 -2.66 -11.07
C VAL A 238 -9.90 -1.55 -10.04
N TYR A 239 -9.60 -0.35 -10.49
CA TYR A 239 -9.51 0.83 -9.63
C TYR A 239 -10.77 1.69 -9.77
N TYR A 240 -11.29 2.16 -8.64
CA TYR A 240 -12.50 3.00 -8.55
C TYR A 240 -12.18 4.48 -8.34
N ARG A 241 -11.01 4.79 -7.74
CA ARG A 241 -10.59 6.15 -7.41
C ARG A 241 -9.06 6.29 -7.42
N SER A 242 -8.57 7.52 -7.36
CA SER A 242 -7.16 7.89 -7.25
C SER A 242 -6.75 8.22 -5.81
N VAL A 243 -5.46 8.38 -5.59
CA VAL A 243 -4.86 8.93 -4.37
C VAL A 243 -4.55 10.40 -4.64
N GLU A 244 -5.08 11.29 -3.79
CA GLU A 244 -4.99 12.75 -4.00
C GLU A 244 -3.84 13.39 -3.20
N ARG A 245 -3.42 12.78 -2.09
CA ARG A 245 -2.38 13.30 -1.20
C ARG A 245 -0.99 12.99 -1.73
N HIS A 246 0.00 13.80 -1.37
CA HIS A 246 1.40 13.57 -1.74
C HIS A 246 1.90 12.21 -1.22
N HIS A 247 2.67 11.52 -2.02
CA HIS A 247 3.24 10.23 -1.68
C HIS A 247 4.41 9.85 -2.60
N THR A 248 5.16 8.86 -2.24
CA THR A 248 6.23 8.21 -3.04
C THR A 248 7.09 9.20 -3.83
N ALA A 249 6.99 9.24 -5.16
CA ALA A 249 7.81 10.11 -6.02
C ALA A 249 7.60 11.62 -5.75
N ALA A 250 6.43 12.01 -5.23
CA ALA A 250 6.11 13.40 -4.87
C ALA A 250 6.45 13.75 -3.40
N SER A 251 7.01 12.79 -2.64
CA SER A 251 7.39 13.00 -1.24
C SER A 251 8.65 13.85 -1.10
N GLU A 252 8.65 14.71 -0.09
CA GLU A 252 9.85 15.49 0.30
C GLU A 252 10.79 14.73 1.26
N PHE A 253 10.38 13.57 1.80
CA PHE A 253 11.17 12.81 2.76
C PHE A 253 12.21 11.92 2.08
N ASP A 254 13.49 12.22 2.32
CA ASP A 254 14.62 11.47 1.78
C ASP A 254 15.30 10.63 2.87
N VAL A 255 15.03 9.32 2.88
CA VAL A 255 15.58 8.41 3.89
C VAL A 255 17.10 8.29 3.88
N ASP A 256 17.76 8.66 2.78
CA ASP A 256 19.22 8.61 2.70
C ASP A 256 19.87 9.73 3.54
N GLN A 257 19.12 10.80 3.81
CA GLN A 257 19.54 11.90 4.69
C GLN A 257 19.20 11.66 6.16
N ILE A 258 18.38 10.66 6.49
CA ILE A 258 17.91 10.39 7.85
C ILE A 258 18.78 9.34 8.50
N GLN A 259 19.53 9.69 9.52
CA GLN A 259 20.34 8.73 10.30
C GLN A 259 19.49 7.97 11.32
N GLN A 260 18.61 8.68 12.02
CA GLN A 260 17.73 8.15 13.06
C GLN A 260 16.42 8.92 13.03
N LEU A 261 15.30 8.22 13.26
CA LEU A 261 14.00 8.86 13.42
C LEU A 261 13.87 9.48 14.81
N PRO A 262 13.32 10.71 14.91
CA PRO A 262 13.00 11.36 16.18
C PRO A 262 12.05 10.52 17.03
N ARG A 263 12.16 10.66 18.35
CA ARG A 263 11.25 9.98 19.27
C ARG A 263 9.91 10.69 19.33
N VAL A 264 8.85 10.01 18.90
CA VAL A 264 7.47 10.49 18.99
C VAL A 264 6.63 9.47 19.75
N ASP A 265 6.03 9.90 20.86
CA ASP A 265 5.16 9.05 21.68
C ASP A 265 3.68 9.36 21.42
N ILE A 266 2.80 8.35 21.58
CA ILE A 266 1.33 8.52 21.48
C ILE A 266 0.73 8.44 22.88
N VAL A 267 -0.08 9.44 23.24
CA VAL A 267 -0.82 9.46 24.52
C VAL A 267 -2.32 9.50 24.25
N MET A 268 -3.05 8.55 24.82
CA MET A 268 -4.50 8.48 24.67
C MET A 268 -5.22 9.33 25.71
N ALA A 269 -6.22 10.10 25.25
CA ALA A 269 -7.13 10.81 26.13
C ALA A 269 -8.31 9.93 26.53
N TYR A 270 -8.62 9.89 27.85
CA TYR A 270 -9.78 9.21 28.43
C TYR A 270 -10.29 9.97 29.63
N GLN A 271 -11.47 9.60 30.13
CA GLN A 271 -12.07 10.27 31.28
C GLN A 271 -11.18 10.13 32.53
N GLY A 272 -10.78 11.26 33.12
CA GLY A 272 -9.90 11.28 34.28
C GLY A 272 -8.41 11.00 33.98
N ALA A 273 -7.99 11.03 32.76
CA ALA A 273 -6.56 10.86 32.41
C ALA A 273 -5.71 11.93 33.10
N SER A 274 -4.64 11.52 33.80
CA SER A 274 -3.63 12.44 34.32
C SER A 274 -2.71 12.99 33.23
N GLY A 275 -1.96 14.05 33.52
CA GLY A 275 -0.91 14.56 32.64
C GLY A 275 0.42 13.80 32.73
N ASP A 276 0.55 12.82 33.62
CA ASP A 276 1.82 12.21 33.97
C ASP A 276 2.52 11.54 32.79
N LEU A 277 1.77 10.87 31.88
CA LEU A 277 2.35 10.24 30.70
C LEU A 277 2.92 11.27 29.72
N VAL A 278 2.26 12.41 29.55
CA VAL A 278 2.75 13.50 28.71
C VAL A 278 4.03 14.07 29.31
N ARG A 279 4.04 14.39 30.64
CA ARG A 279 5.24 14.88 31.33
C ARG A 279 6.40 13.88 31.24
N ALA A 280 6.12 12.60 31.51
CA ALA A 280 7.13 11.55 31.42
C ALA A 280 7.72 11.40 30.01
N ALA A 281 6.93 11.57 28.94
CA ALA A 281 7.44 11.58 27.58
C ALA A 281 8.42 12.75 27.35
N VAL A 282 8.02 13.97 27.77
CA VAL A 282 8.88 15.16 27.71
C VAL A 282 10.17 14.96 28.50
N ASP A 283 10.07 14.57 29.78
CA ASP A 283 11.21 14.38 30.69
C ASP A 283 12.19 13.30 30.20
N ARG A 284 11.72 12.38 29.35
CA ARG A 284 12.52 11.32 28.73
C ARG A 284 13.00 11.64 27.30
N GLY A 285 12.85 12.90 26.88
CA GLY A 285 13.38 13.40 25.62
C GLY A 285 12.56 12.97 24.40
N ALA A 286 11.24 13.02 24.48
CA ALA A 286 10.40 12.95 23.27
C ALA A 286 10.58 14.25 22.46
N ASP A 287 10.82 14.10 21.16
CA ASP A 287 10.89 15.22 20.19
C ASP A 287 9.49 15.69 19.80
N GLY A 288 8.51 14.79 19.90
CA GLY A 288 7.10 15.06 19.61
C GLY A 288 6.15 14.15 20.35
N ILE A 289 4.90 14.61 20.52
CA ILE A 289 3.84 13.84 21.13
C ILE A 289 2.58 13.91 20.27
N VAL A 290 1.98 12.76 20.01
CA VAL A 290 0.66 12.64 19.38
C VAL A 290 -0.39 12.37 20.44
N ILE A 291 -1.38 13.24 20.55
CA ILE A 291 -2.53 13.03 21.44
C ILE A 291 -3.66 12.35 20.65
N ALA A 292 -3.99 11.11 21.03
CA ALA A 292 -5.18 10.43 20.57
C ALA A 292 -6.39 10.94 21.38
N GLY A 293 -6.93 12.09 20.99
CA GLY A 293 -7.94 12.85 21.71
C GLY A 293 -9.32 12.20 21.71
N ALA A 294 -10.18 12.59 22.63
CA ALA A 294 -11.57 12.18 22.65
C ALA A 294 -12.39 13.05 21.70
N GLY A 295 -13.28 12.45 20.91
CA GLY A 295 -14.10 13.16 19.92
C GLY A 295 -13.25 14.03 18.98
N ALA A 296 -13.47 15.32 18.94
CA ALA A 296 -12.74 16.29 18.10
C ALA A 296 -11.39 16.72 18.72
N GLY A 297 -10.66 15.81 19.37
CA GLY A 297 -9.33 16.09 19.92
C GLY A 297 -9.34 16.62 21.36
N SER A 298 -10.43 16.40 22.13
CA SER A 298 -10.50 16.84 23.52
C SER A 298 -9.58 16.02 24.44
N THR A 299 -9.03 16.70 25.45
CA THR A 299 -8.17 16.15 26.50
C THR A 299 -8.76 16.39 27.88
N SER A 300 -8.30 15.67 28.91
CA SER A 300 -8.63 15.97 30.30
C SER A 300 -7.96 17.28 30.75
N GLY A 301 -8.36 17.79 31.91
CA GLY A 301 -7.73 18.96 32.54
C GLY A 301 -6.24 18.74 32.81
N GLY A 302 -5.90 17.59 33.46
CA GLY A 302 -4.49 17.27 33.73
C GLY A 302 -3.63 17.07 32.49
N GLN A 303 -4.18 16.50 31.42
CA GLN A 303 -3.47 16.41 30.16
C GLN A 303 -3.25 17.79 29.51
N ARG A 304 -4.20 18.71 29.64
CA ARG A 304 -4.06 20.08 29.09
C ARG A 304 -2.87 20.80 29.72
N ASP A 305 -2.74 20.74 31.06
CA ASP A 305 -1.63 21.35 31.77
C ASP A 305 -0.29 20.72 31.38
N ALA A 306 -0.27 19.41 31.18
CA ALA A 306 0.93 18.70 30.73
C ALA A 306 1.29 18.97 29.25
N ILE A 307 0.33 19.24 28.39
CA ILE A 307 0.56 19.72 27.01
C ILE A 307 1.17 21.11 27.03
N ALA A 308 0.74 22.02 27.93
CA ALA A 308 1.40 23.31 28.10
C ALA A 308 2.86 23.14 28.53
N TYR A 309 3.14 22.24 29.46
CA TYR A 309 4.50 21.86 29.86
C TYR A 309 5.33 21.32 28.67
N ALA A 310 4.73 20.55 27.76
CA ALA A 310 5.43 20.09 26.55
C ALA A 310 5.84 21.28 25.66
N TYR A 311 4.99 22.27 25.45
CA TYR A 311 5.32 23.48 24.68
C TYR A 311 6.47 24.29 25.33
N GLU A 312 6.44 24.45 26.67
CA GLU A 312 7.50 25.14 27.44
C GLU A 312 8.86 24.46 27.29
N ASN A 313 8.87 23.14 27.02
CA ASN A 313 10.10 22.36 26.81
C ASN A 313 10.43 22.10 25.32
N GLY A 314 9.79 22.83 24.40
CA GLY A 314 10.09 22.74 22.96
C GLY A 314 9.55 21.47 22.28
N VAL A 315 8.66 20.70 22.93
CA VAL A 315 8.10 19.46 22.39
C VAL A 315 6.84 19.76 21.60
N LEU A 316 6.83 19.38 20.32
CA LEU A 316 5.72 19.58 19.42
C LEU A 316 4.57 18.58 19.70
N VAL A 317 3.34 19.05 19.73
CA VAL A 317 2.16 18.22 20.02
C VAL A 317 1.18 18.21 18.86
N VAL A 318 0.95 17.02 18.30
CA VAL A 318 -0.06 16.79 17.27
C VAL A 318 -1.35 16.30 17.92
N ILE A 319 -2.47 16.97 17.62
CA ILE A 319 -3.79 16.59 18.13
C ILE A 319 -4.53 15.78 17.06
N THR A 320 -4.86 14.53 17.41
CA THR A 320 -5.65 13.60 16.60
C THR A 320 -6.91 13.16 17.33
N THR A 321 -7.59 12.16 16.80
CA THR A 321 -8.75 11.54 17.49
C THR A 321 -8.59 10.04 17.64
N ARG A 322 -9.04 9.50 18.78
CA ARG A 322 -9.13 8.05 19.03
C ARG A 322 -10.35 7.39 18.39
N THR A 323 -11.22 8.17 17.74
CA THR A 323 -12.47 7.61 17.14
C THR A 323 -12.19 6.79 15.87
N GLY A 324 -10.97 6.84 15.35
CA GLY A 324 -10.54 6.12 14.14
C GLY A 324 -10.94 6.78 12.81
N VAL A 325 -11.81 7.80 12.85
CA VAL A 325 -12.21 8.60 11.68
C VAL A 325 -12.61 10.02 12.11
N GLY A 326 -12.48 10.97 11.20
CA GLY A 326 -12.86 12.37 11.40
C GLY A 326 -11.66 13.30 11.32
N ARG A 327 -11.91 14.50 10.86
CA ARG A 327 -10.88 15.53 10.69
C ARG A 327 -10.79 16.42 11.92
N ILE A 328 -9.58 16.62 12.43
CA ILE A 328 -9.25 17.66 13.39
C ILE A 328 -8.75 18.85 12.59
N ALA A 329 -9.54 19.91 12.47
CA ALA A 329 -9.15 21.08 11.71
C ALA A 329 -7.99 21.85 12.39
N PRO A 330 -7.08 22.47 11.62
CA PRO A 330 -6.13 23.43 12.15
C PRO A 330 -6.86 24.53 12.92
N ARG A 331 -6.32 24.89 14.07
CA ARG A 331 -6.87 25.98 14.86
C ARG A 331 -6.46 27.30 14.24
N GLN A 332 -7.41 28.18 14.02
CA GLN A 332 -7.11 29.57 13.67
C GLN A 332 -6.45 30.25 14.88
N PRO A 333 -5.32 30.92 14.73
CA PRO A 333 -4.72 31.71 15.80
C PRO A 333 -5.69 32.80 16.27
N THR A 334 -5.75 33.05 17.57
CA THR A 334 -6.44 34.22 18.09
C THR A 334 -5.68 35.50 17.71
N ALA A 335 -6.32 36.66 17.81
CA ALA A 335 -5.66 37.94 17.53
C ALA A 335 -4.41 38.17 18.42
N GLU A 336 -4.44 37.66 19.65
CA GLU A 336 -3.34 37.70 20.62
C GLU A 336 -2.19 36.78 20.20
N GLU A 337 -2.52 35.59 19.68
CA GLU A 337 -1.55 34.61 19.15
C GLU A 337 -0.94 35.03 17.80
N ALA A 338 -1.67 35.80 17.00
CA ALA A 338 -1.20 36.36 15.73
C ALA A 338 -0.21 37.54 15.91
N ALA A 339 -0.15 38.16 17.09
CA ALA A 339 0.81 39.18 17.48
C ALA A 339 1.45 38.75 18.82
N PRO A 340 2.27 37.71 18.87
CA PRO A 340 2.78 37.17 20.11
C PRO A 340 3.71 38.16 20.80
N ASP A 341 3.52 38.32 22.09
CA ASP A 341 4.51 38.91 22.98
C ASP A 341 5.79 38.01 22.93
N PRO A 342 6.97 38.60 22.74
CA PRO A 342 8.24 37.83 22.69
C PRO A 342 8.49 36.90 23.89
N ASP A 343 7.90 37.23 25.04
CA ASP A 343 8.01 36.46 26.28
C ASP A 343 6.94 35.35 26.41
N THR A 344 6.00 35.25 25.49
CA THR A 344 4.96 34.18 25.52
C THR A 344 5.46 32.94 24.77
N PRO A 345 5.54 31.76 25.43
CA PRO A 345 5.94 30.52 24.77
C PRO A 345 5.09 30.23 23.54
N ARG A 346 5.74 30.01 22.39
CA ARG A 346 5.06 29.63 21.14
C ARG A 346 4.28 28.31 21.35
N ARG A 347 3.03 28.26 20.96
CA ARG A 347 2.25 27.03 21.01
C ARG A 347 2.72 26.08 19.88
N LEU A 348 3.43 25.04 20.26
CA LEU A 348 3.92 23.99 19.36
C LEU A 348 2.84 22.96 19.08
N ARG A 349 1.67 23.44 18.61
CA ARG A 349 0.49 22.61 18.36
C ARG A 349 0.22 22.47 16.87
N VAL A 350 0.13 21.21 16.40
CA VAL A 350 -0.26 20.85 15.04
C VAL A 350 -1.59 20.07 15.09
N SER A 351 -2.42 20.27 14.09
CA SER A 351 -3.60 19.43 13.85
C SER A 351 -3.18 18.19 13.07
N GLY A 352 -3.59 17.01 13.53
CA GLY A 352 -3.37 15.75 12.83
C GLY A 352 -4.29 15.54 11.63
N GLU A 353 -5.12 16.53 11.28
CA GLU A 353 -6.07 16.45 10.18
C GLU A 353 -6.95 15.19 10.30
N ASP A 354 -6.96 14.34 9.29
CA ASP A 354 -7.74 13.10 9.25
C ASP A 354 -6.91 11.83 9.50
N LEU A 355 -5.62 12.00 9.86
CA LEU A 355 -4.74 10.87 10.15
C LEU A 355 -5.10 10.18 11.48
N ALA A 356 -5.07 8.86 11.47
CA ALA A 356 -5.10 8.06 12.68
C ALA A 356 -3.85 8.35 13.54
N PRO A 357 -3.94 8.22 14.89
CA PRO A 357 -2.81 8.55 15.78
C PRO A 357 -1.48 7.86 15.40
N VAL A 358 -1.53 6.59 15.01
CA VAL A 358 -0.34 5.83 14.61
C VAL A 358 0.31 6.37 13.33
N LYS A 359 -0.50 6.85 12.38
CA LYS A 359 0.00 7.46 11.14
C LYS A 359 0.45 8.90 11.34
N ALA A 360 -0.26 9.66 12.16
CA ALA A 360 0.19 10.99 12.56
C ALA A 360 1.56 10.93 13.25
N ARG A 361 1.82 9.88 14.05
CA ARG A 361 3.15 9.61 14.62
C ARG A 361 4.20 9.37 13.52
N VAL A 362 3.89 8.56 12.52
CA VAL A 362 4.82 8.29 11.41
C VAL A 362 5.15 9.58 10.65
N LEU A 363 4.13 10.38 10.30
CA LEU A 363 4.35 11.64 9.61
C LEU A 363 5.15 12.63 10.46
N LEU A 364 4.84 12.75 11.76
CA LEU A 364 5.57 13.65 12.65
C LEU A 364 7.05 13.25 12.80
N MET A 365 7.35 11.95 12.93
CA MET A 365 8.75 11.49 12.95
C MET A 365 9.52 11.92 11.69
N LEU A 366 8.90 11.82 10.51
CA LEU A 366 9.52 12.24 9.26
C LEU A 366 9.62 13.76 9.15
N ALA A 367 8.55 14.50 9.49
CA ALA A 367 8.53 15.96 9.44
C ALA A 367 9.63 16.58 10.32
N LEU A 368 9.81 16.06 11.53
CA LEU A 368 10.88 16.52 12.45
C LEU A 368 12.31 16.22 11.95
N THR A 369 12.50 15.39 10.92
CA THR A 369 13.81 15.25 10.26
C THR A 369 14.09 16.34 9.24
N VAL A 370 13.07 17.10 8.84
CA VAL A 370 13.14 18.14 7.80
C VAL A 370 13.11 19.54 8.40
N THR A 371 12.25 19.76 9.40
CA THR A 371 12.00 21.08 10.00
C THR A 371 11.49 20.97 11.44
N ASP A 372 11.71 22.01 12.22
CA ASP A 372 11.10 22.24 13.53
C ASP A 372 10.03 23.37 13.48
N ASP A 373 9.79 23.95 12.30
CA ASP A 373 8.78 24.97 12.11
C ASP A 373 7.37 24.38 12.13
N VAL A 374 6.53 24.91 13.03
CA VAL A 374 5.15 24.42 13.26
C VAL A 374 4.26 24.61 12.03
N ASP A 375 4.44 25.70 11.30
CA ASP A 375 3.61 26.02 10.14
C ASP A 375 3.95 25.12 8.95
N ASP A 376 5.25 24.82 8.75
CA ASP A 376 5.71 23.82 7.77
C ASP A 376 5.20 22.41 8.12
N ILE A 377 5.30 22.01 9.38
CA ILE A 377 4.77 20.71 9.83
C ILE A 377 3.25 20.66 9.63
N GLN A 378 2.51 21.76 9.96
CA GLN A 378 1.07 21.81 9.71
C GLN A 378 0.74 21.71 8.20
N ARG A 379 1.54 22.33 7.32
CA ARG A 379 1.43 22.17 5.87
C ARG A 379 1.57 20.70 5.48
N MET A 380 2.61 20.02 5.97
CA MET A 380 2.84 18.60 5.70
C MET A 380 1.63 17.74 6.11
N PHE A 381 1.03 17.98 7.29
CA PHE A 381 -0.19 17.30 7.71
C PHE A 381 -1.39 17.58 6.78
N GLY A 382 -1.41 18.73 6.09
CA GLY A 382 -2.41 19.06 5.10
C GLY A 382 -2.19 18.44 3.71
N GLU A 383 -0.95 18.12 3.36
CA GLU A 383 -0.55 17.65 2.03
C GLU A 383 -0.37 16.12 1.93
N TYR A 384 0.04 15.48 3.02
CA TYR A 384 0.30 14.04 3.12
C TYR A 384 -0.82 13.20 3.75
#